data_36bb339dab3fb442da2967aee962a146
#
_entry.id   36bb339dab3fb442da2967aee962a146
#
_cell.length_a   1.000
_cell.length_b   1.000
_cell.length_c   1.000
_cell.angle_alpha   90.00
_cell.angle_beta   90.00
_cell.angle_gamma   90.00
#
_symmetry.space_group_name_H-M   'P 1'
#
loop_
_entity.id
_entity.type
_entity.pdbx_description
1 polymer ?
#
loop_
_entity_poly.entity_id
_entity_poly.type
_entity_poly.pdbx_seq_one_letter_code
_entity_poly.pdbx_strand_id
1 'polypeptide(L)'
;MGDYTNMSAYYDDIMTSGYYDYAGIVDSLLTHQPFANALEIGCGTGLILEELSTRQPRLALTGIDLTEAMLVIAQRRLQKHPNITLLQGDVIHFQLAQQYELAFSYGGVWYFVIDGDKEPFMVSHLAADADNHHGLARLAAHVRPGGTLLLGIQGPHHNYERVISNGMRYSQTIAPSADGFTKNYYLTDGPNTVMAQTLQYRTYSFADACRMLSAQRFEYAPQQGREHRFLAFTKH
;
A
#
# COMPACT_ATOMS: atom_id res chain seq x y z
N MET A 1 -9.91 4.35 8.68
CA MET A 1 -9.15 4.15 7.44
C MET A 1 -9.57 5.17 6.41
N GLY A 2 -8.64 5.66 5.58
CA GLY A 2 -8.96 6.64 4.54
C GLY A 2 -9.85 6.04 3.46
N ASP A 3 -10.99 6.68 3.21
CA ASP A 3 -11.89 6.33 2.10
C ASP A 3 -11.45 7.08 0.85
N TYR A 4 -11.14 6.36 -0.23
CA TYR A 4 -10.68 6.88 -1.51
C TYR A 4 -11.81 7.02 -2.55
N THR A 5 -13.07 6.98 -2.14
CA THR A 5 -14.23 7.02 -3.06
C THR A 5 -14.17 8.21 -4.03
N ASN A 6 -13.88 9.42 -3.52
CA ASN A 6 -13.83 10.63 -4.36
C ASN A 6 -12.68 10.62 -5.37
N MET A 7 -11.59 9.92 -5.07
CA MET A 7 -10.41 9.85 -5.92
C MET A 7 -10.45 8.68 -6.90
N SER A 8 -11.30 7.67 -6.67
CA SER A 8 -11.25 6.39 -7.40
C SER A 8 -11.32 6.54 -8.91
N ALA A 9 -12.20 7.43 -9.42
CA ALA A 9 -12.36 7.65 -10.85
C ALA A 9 -11.11 8.24 -11.56
N TYR A 10 -10.22 8.87 -10.81
CA TYR A 10 -9.02 9.54 -11.31
C TYR A 10 -7.72 8.88 -10.80
N TYR A 11 -7.85 7.85 -9.96
CA TYR A 11 -6.72 7.24 -9.29
C TYR A 11 -5.66 6.73 -10.26
N ASP A 12 -6.08 5.99 -11.27
CA ASP A 12 -5.17 5.44 -12.27
C ASP A 12 -4.42 6.52 -13.04
N ASP A 13 -5.13 7.55 -13.51
CA ASP A 13 -4.53 8.68 -14.23
C ASP A 13 -3.45 9.38 -13.39
N ILE A 14 -3.69 9.55 -12.09
CA ILE A 14 -2.74 10.16 -11.17
C ILE A 14 -1.54 9.22 -10.94
N MET A 15 -1.80 7.96 -10.60
CA MET A 15 -0.76 7.01 -10.18
C MET A 15 0.14 6.56 -11.34
N THR A 16 -0.43 6.39 -12.55
CA THR A 16 0.35 5.99 -13.73
C THR A 16 1.04 7.16 -14.44
N SER A 17 0.73 8.40 -14.06
CA SER A 17 1.46 9.59 -14.56
C SER A 17 2.84 9.78 -13.91
N GLY A 18 3.50 8.69 -13.49
CA GLY A 18 4.83 8.69 -12.89
C GLY A 18 4.82 8.98 -11.38
N TYR A 19 3.70 8.70 -10.70
CA TYR A 19 3.65 8.71 -9.24
C TYR A 19 4.35 7.46 -8.69
N TYR A 20 4.04 6.29 -9.26
CA TYR A 20 4.69 5.02 -8.96
C TYR A 20 5.28 4.37 -10.22
N ASP A 21 6.40 3.68 -10.05
CA ASP A 21 7.01 2.77 -11.01
C ASP A 21 6.56 1.33 -10.69
N TYR A 22 5.42 0.93 -11.25
CA TYR A 22 4.81 -0.38 -11.00
C TYR A 22 5.69 -1.55 -11.42
N ALA A 23 6.42 -1.40 -12.54
CA ALA A 23 7.36 -2.41 -13.03
C ALA A 23 8.48 -2.65 -12.00
N GLY A 24 9.12 -1.59 -11.52
CA GLY A 24 10.16 -1.67 -10.51
C GLY A 24 9.66 -2.14 -9.15
N ILE A 25 8.39 -1.85 -8.78
CA ILE A 25 7.77 -2.41 -7.57
C ILE A 25 7.67 -3.92 -7.68
N VAL A 26 7.17 -4.43 -8.81
CA VAL A 26 7.05 -5.87 -9.03
C VAL A 26 8.41 -6.55 -9.17
N ASP A 27 9.40 -5.90 -9.81
CA ASP A 27 10.79 -6.41 -9.80
C ASP A 27 11.28 -6.63 -8.37
N SER A 28 11.06 -5.65 -7.49
CA SER A 28 11.46 -5.76 -6.08
C SER A 28 10.69 -6.85 -5.34
N LEU A 29 9.37 -7.03 -5.58
CA LEU A 29 8.58 -8.13 -5.02
C LEU A 29 9.15 -9.49 -5.42
N LEU A 30 9.52 -9.65 -6.69
CA LEU A 30 10.01 -10.92 -7.23
C LEU A 30 11.41 -11.30 -6.71
N THR A 31 12.17 -10.39 -6.14
CA THR A 31 13.44 -10.74 -5.45
C THR A 31 13.22 -11.58 -4.20
N HIS A 32 11.99 -11.62 -3.65
CA HIS A 32 11.63 -12.39 -2.47
C HIS A 32 11.10 -13.81 -2.78
N GLN A 33 11.17 -14.25 -4.04
CA GLN A 33 10.82 -15.62 -4.38
C GLN A 33 11.82 -16.64 -3.74
N PRO A 34 11.39 -17.91 -3.46
CA PRO A 34 10.12 -18.49 -3.92
C PRO A 34 8.94 -18.22 -2.98
N PHE A 35 7.77 -17.89 -3.53
CA PHE A 35 6.47 -17.94 -2.87
C PHE A 35 5.41 -18.37 -3.90
N ALA A 36 4.39 -19.12 -3.45
CA ALA A 36 3.31 -19.62 -4.31
C ALA A 36 2.03 -18.79 -4.21
N ASN A 37 1.86 -18.06 -3.11
CA ASN A 37 0.72 -17.19 -2.90
C ASN A 37 1.13 -15.87 -2.24
N ALA A 38 0.39 -14.79 -2.56
CA ALA A 38 0.63 -13.48 -1.98
C ALA A 38 -0.68 -12.73 -1.68
N LEU A 39 -0.64 -11.90 -0.64
CA LEU A 39 -1.73 -11.04 -0.18
C LEU A 39 -1.31 -9.57 -0.29
N GLU A 40 -2.02 -8.77 -1.07
CA GLU A 40 -1.89 -7.31 -1.09
C GLU A 40 -2.91 -6.66 -0.18
N ILE A 41 -2.44 -5.85 0.77
CA ILE A 41 -3.28 -5.05 1.66
C ILE A 41 -3.39 -3.62 1.13
N GLY A 42 -4.63 -3.18 0.84
CA GLY A 42 -4.89 -1.91 0.18
C GLY A 42 -4.57 -1.97 -1.31
N CYS A 43 -5.13 -2.95 -2.02
CA CYS A 43 -4.81 -3.21 -3.42
C CYS A 43 -5.34 -2.14 -4.40
N GLY A 44 -6.22 -1.24 -3.95
CA GLY A 44 -6.78 -0.17 -4.75
C GLY A 44 -7.43 -0.67 -6.04
N THR A 45 -7.01 -0.11 -7.16
CA THR A 45 -7.49 -0.47 -8.51
C THR A 45 -6.78 -1.70 -9.11
N GLY A 46 -5.88 -2.37 -8.34
CA GLY A 46 -5.25 -3.63 -8.72
C GLY A 46 -4.05 -3.52 -9.66
N LEU A 47 -3.41 -2.35 -9.77
CA LEU A 47 -2.27 -2.12 -10.69
C LEU A 47 -1.06 -3.02 -10.41
N ILE A 48 -0.71 -3.23 -9.12
CA ILE A 48 0.41 -4.13 -8.77
C ILE A 48 0.03 -5.59 -9.03
N LEU A 49 -1.21 -5.98 -8.68
CA LEU A 49 -1.70 -7.35 -8.92
C LEU A 49 -1.73 -7.70 -10.42
N GLU A 50 -2.13 -6.75 -11.29
CA GLU A 50 -2.12 -6.94 -12.74
C GLU A 50 -0.71 -7.21 -13.26
N GLU A 51 0.23 -6.35 -12.90
CA GLU A 51 1.63 -6.45 -13.32
C GLU A 51 2.27 -7.76 -12.78
N LEU A 52 2.03 -8.08 -11.50
CA LEU A 52 2.55 -9.30 -10.87
C LEU A 52 1.97 -10.56 -11.52
N SER A 53 0.65 -10.61 -11.76
CA SER A 53 -0.02 -11.72 -12.42
C SER A 53 0.42 -11.91 -13.87
N THR A 54 0.66 -10.80 -14.59
CA THR A 54 1.17 -10.85 -15.96
C THR A 54 2.54 -11.52 -16.02
N ARG A 55 3.44 -11.21 -15.09
CA ARG A 55 4.78 -11.79 -15.03
C ARG A 55 4.82 -13.19 -14.44
N GLN A 56 3.92 -13.47 -13.49
CA GLN A 56 3.88 -14.72 -12.74
C GLN A 56 2.46 -15.30 -12.70
N PRO A 57 1.92 -15.80 -13.80
CA PRO A 57 0.53 -16.24 -13.92
C PRO A 57 0.19 -17.49 -13.10
N ARG A 58 1.19 -18.11 -12.47
CA ARG A 58 1.01 -19.29 -11.59
C ARG A 58 0.86 -18.92 -10.11
N LEU A 59 1.16 -17.67 -9.71
CA LEU A 59 1.00 -17.23 -8.34
C LEU A 59 -0.48 -17.09 -8.02
N ALA A 60 -0.90 -17.61 -6.86
CA ALA A 60 -2.22 -17.32 -6.33
C ALA A 60 -2.19 -15.95 -5.61
N LEU A 61 -2.90 -14.97 -6.13
CA LEU A 61 -2.88 -13.61 -5.63
C LEU A 61 -4.21 -13.24 -5.00
N THR A 62 -4.17 -12.55 -3.87
CA THR A 62 -5.35 -11.99 -3.22
C THR A 62 -5.12 -10.51 -2.95
N GLY A 63 -6.09 -9.67 -3.32
CA GLY A 63 -6.10 -8.25 -3.00
C GLY A 63 -7.26 -7.91 -2.08
N ILE A 64 -6.99 -7.13 -1.04
CA ILE A 64 -8.01 -6.57 -0.15
C ILE A 64 -7.98 -5.06 -0.23
N ASP A 65 -9.16 -4.45 -0.37
CA ASP A 65 -9.32 -3.00 -0.22
C ASP A 65 -10.63 -2.69 0.52
N LEU A 66 -10.65 -1.57 1.23
CA LEU A 66 -11.86 -1.09 1.90
C LEU A 66 -12.84 -0.46 0.93
N THR A 67 -12.31 0.26 -0.07
CA THR A 67 -13.06 1.15 -0.95
C THR A 67 -13.71 0.37 -2.09
N GLU A 68 -15.02 0.19 -2.05
CA GLU A 68 -15.77 -0.54 -3.07
C GLU A 68 -15.54 0.04 -4.48
N ALA A 69 -15.51 1.37 -4.61
CA ALA A 69 -15.30 2.05 -5.90
C ALA A 69 -13.93 1.68 -6.53
N MET A 70 -12.89 1.48 -5.72
CA MET A 70 -11.59 0.98 -6.18
C MET A 70 -11.69 -0.46 -6.68
N LEU A 71 -12.37 -1.32 -5.92
CA LEU A 71 -12.54 -2.74 -6.28
C LEU A 71 -13.36 -2.94 -7.54
N VAL A 72 -14.35 -2.09 -7.82
CA VAL A 72 -15.09 -2.12 -9.09
C VAL A 72 -14.16 -1.91 -10.29
N ILE A 73 -13.20 -0.99 -10.16
CA ILE A 73 -12.18 -0.75 -11.20
C ILE A 73 -11.23 -1.93 -11.28
N ALA A 74 -10.75 -2.44 -10.13
CA ALA A 74 -9.88 -3.59 -10.06
C ALA A 74 -10.52 -4.84 -10.69
N GLN A 75 -11.79 -5.12 -10.44
CA GLN A 75 -12.52 -6.25 -11.02
C GLN A 75 -12.54 -6.18 -12.56
N ARG A 76 -12.77 -5.00 -13.12
CA ARG A 76 -12.76 -4.79 -14.58
C ARG A 76 -11.35 -5.00 -15.16
N ARG A 77 -10.33 -4.46 -14.50
CA ARG A 77 -8.93 -4.60 -14.88
C ARG A 77 -8.50 -6.05 -14.89
N LEU A 78 -8.82 -6.77 -13.83
CA LEU A 78 -8.28 -8.09 -13.53
C LEU A 78 -9.16 -9.25 -14.05
N GLN A 79 -10.21 -8.97 -14.84
CA GLN A 79 -11.14 -9.98 -15.36
C GLN A 79 -10.46 -11.11 -16.19
N LYS A 80 -9.27 -10.86 -16.74
CA LYS A 80 -8.50 -11.84 -17.53
C LYS A 80 -7.41 -12.56 -16.70
N HIS A 81 -7.36 -12.31 -15.40
CA HIS A 81 -6.37 -12.87 -14.48
C HIS A 81 -7.06 -13.83 -13.47
N PRO A 82 -7.32 -15.10 -13.86
CA PRO A 82 -8.09 -16.04 -13.05
C PRO A 82 -7.38 -16.48 -11.75
N ASN A 83 -6.10 -16.16 -11.63
CA ASN A 83 -5.27 -16.42 -10.46
C ASN A 83 -5.36 -15.32 -9.39
N ILE A 84 -6.23 -14.30 -9.60
CA ILE A 84 -6.42 -13.18 -8.66
C ILE A 84 -7.81 -13.27 -8.03
N THR A 85 -7.86 -13.17 -6.70
CA THR A 85 -9.08 -13.00 -5.91
C THR A 85 -9.12 -11.61 -5.31
N LEU A 86 -10.21 -10.89 -5.48
CA LEU A 86 -10.43 -9.57 -4.88
C LEU A 86 -11.50 -9.65 -3.79
N LEU A 87 -11.23 -9.00 -2.66
CA LEU A 87 -12.12 -8.98 -1.50
C LEU A 87 -12.28 -7.55 -0.97
N GLN A 88 -13.53 -7.16 -0.73
CA GLN A 88 -13.80 -5.97 0.05
C GLN A 88 -13.63 -6.29 1.53
N GLY A 89 -12.80 -5.52 2.23
CA GLY A 89 -12.56 -5.75 3.63
C GLY A 89 -11.82 -4.62 4.32
N ASP A 90 -12.17 -4.43 5.59
CA ASP A 90 -11.41 -3.58 6.50
C ASP A 90 -10.27 -4.39 7.10
N VAL A 91 -9.06 -3.85 7.02
CA VAL A 91 -7.84 -4.51 7.51
C VAL A 91 -7.90 -4.85 9.02
N ILE A 92 -8.73 -4.14 9.78
CA ILE A 92 -8.90 -4.42 11.22
C ILE A 92 -9.89 -5.56 11.51
N HIS A 93 -10.68 -5.99 10.51
CA HIS A 93 -11.75 -6.98 10.70
C HIS A 93 -11.70 -8.15 9.73
N PHE A 94 -10.91 -8.08 8.64
CA PHE A 94 -10.93 -9.13 7.62
C PHE A 94 -10.54 -10.50 8.17
N GLN A 95 -11.10 -11.53 7.55
CA GLN A 95 -10.77 -12.92 7.85
C GLN A 95 -10.81 -13.75 6.57
N LEU A 96 -9.68 -14.40 6.28
CA LEU A 96 -9.51 -15.29 5.13
C LEU A 96 -9.33 -16.74 5.61
N ALA A 97 -9.69 -17.67 4.76
CA ALA A 97 -9.58 -19.10 5.08
C ALA A 97 -8.14 -19.64 4.98
N GLN A 98 -7.22 -18.87 4.39
CA GLN A 98 -5.85 -19.33 4.13
C GLN A 98 -4.80 -18.38 4.71
N GLN A 99 -3.59 -18.90 4.86
CA GLN A 99 -2.39 -18.12 5.16
C GLN A 99 -1.54 -17.96 3.90
N TYR A 100 -0.76 -16.87 3.88
CA TYR A 100 0.06 -16.48 2.76
C TYR A 100 1.54 -16.62 3.07
N GLU A 101 2.31 -16.95 2.04
CA GLU A 101 3.78 -16.99 2.09
C GLU A 101 4.37 -15.59 2.04
N LEU A 102 3.68 -14.71 1.30
CA LEU A 102 4.01 -13.30 1.19
C LEU A 102 2.78 -12.45 1.46
N ALA A 103 2.91 -11.42 2.31
CA ALA A 103 1.97 -10.32 2.37
C ALA A 103 2.70 -9.01 2.07
N PHE A 104 2.05 -8.07 1.40
CA PHE A 104 2.66 -6.78 1.13
C PHE A 104 1.64 -5.63 1.10
N SER A 105 2.15 -4.42 1.31
CA SER A 105 1.41 -3.17 1.13
C SER A 105 2.34 -2.14 0.52
N TYR A 106 1.97 -1.53 -0.62
CA TYR A 106 2.74 -0.48 -1.27
C TYR A 106 1.88 0.77 -1.48
N GLY A 107 2.06 1.78 -0.61
CA GLY A 107 1.19 2.96 -0.60
C GLY A 107 -0.23 2.69 -0.13
N GLY A 108 -0.51 1.47 0.33
CA GLY A 108 -1.77 1.05 0.93
C GLY A 108 -1.85 1.42 2.40
N VAL A 109 -2.22 0.47 3.29
CA VAL A 109 -2.51 0.78 4.70
C VAL A 109 -1.27 1.18 5.49
N TRP A 110 -0.14 0.47 5.32
CA TRP A 110 1.13 0.76 5.98
C TRP A 110 2.27 0.80 4.96
N TYR A 111 3.16 1.75 5.14
CA TYR A 111 4.38 1.88 4.36
C TYR A 111 5.43 2.66 5.16
N PHE A 112 6.67 2.61 4.74
CA PHE A 112 7.75 3.41 5.34
C PHE A 112 8.10 4.60 4.46
N VAL A 113 8.52 5.68 5.12
CA VAL A 113 9.12 6.84 4.46
C VAL A 113 10.58 6.91 4.84
N ILE A 114 11.43 7.09 3.83
CA ILE A 114 12.87 7.33 3.99
C ILE A 114 13.19 8.70 3.42
N ASP A 115 13.79 9.57 4.22
CA ASP A 115 14.20 10.94 3.86
C ASP A 115 15.71 11.08 3.97
N GLY A 116 16.41 10.81 2.87
CA GLY A 116 17.88 10.79 2.82
C GLY A 116 18.48 9.80 3.81
N ASP A 117 19.36 10.30 4.69
CA ASP A 117 20.05 9.49 5.70
C ASP A 117 19.30 9.44 7.05
N LYS A 118 18.08 9.98 7.12
CA LYS A 118 17.28 9.93 8.34
C LYS A 118 16.75 8.53 8.61
N GLU A 119 16.51 8.24 9.88
CA GLU A 119 15.86 7.00 10.27
C GLU A 119 14.48 6.88 9.59
N PRO A 120 14.14 5.71 9.03
CA PRO A 120 12.82 5.49 8.46
C PRO A 120 11.71 5.69 9.49
N PHE A 121 10.52 6.08 9.06
CA PHE A 121 9.33 6.07 9.90
C PHE A 121 8.17 5.42 9.17
N MET A 122 7.30 4.73 9.91
CA MET A 122 6.11 4.10 9.34
C MET A 122 4.97 5.11 9.26
N VAL A 123 4.29 5.09 8.14
CA VAL A 123 3.04 5.83 7.89
C VAL A 123 1.89 4.84 7.83
N SER A 124 0.79 5.19 8.47
CA SER A 124 -0.45 4.42 8.47
C SER A 124 -1.64 5.25 8.01
N HIS A 125 -2.51 4.62 7.22
CA HIS A 125 -3.83 5.15 6.86
C HIS A 125 -4.88 4.97 7.99
N LEU A 126 -4.52 4.26 9.07
CA LEU A 126 -5.36 4.11 10.26
C LEU A 126 -4.98 5.19 11.27
N ALA A 127 -5.89 6.13 11.53
CA ALA A 127 -5.62 7.26 12.42
C ALA A 127 -5.55 6.85 13.90
N ALA A 128 -6.35 5.86 14.32
CA ALA A 128 -6.34 5.39 15.69
C ALA A 128 -5.22 4.36 15.94
N ASP A 129 -4.52 4.51 17.06
CA ASP A 129 -3.45 3.60 17.47
C ASP A 129 -3.96 2.16 17.68
N ALA A 130 -5.10 2.01 18.34
CA ALA A 130 -5.73 0.72 18.59
C ALA A 130 -6.05 -0.04 17.26
N ASP A 131 -6.50 0.69 16.24
CA ASP A 131 -6.81 0.10 14.92
C ASP A 131 -5.54 -0.43 14.24
N ASN A 132 -4.41 0.26 14.42
CA ASN A 132 -3.12 -0.21 13.91
C ASN A 132 -2.71 -1.53 14.56
N HIS A 133 -2.82 -1.64 15.88
CA HIS A 133 -2.54 -2.89 16.59
C HIS A 133 -3.48 -4.02 16.15
N HIS A 134 -4.78 -3.76 16.03
CA HIS A 134 -5.76 -4.75 15.57
C HIS A 134 -5.49 -5.19 14.11
N GLY A 135 -5.23 -4.23 13.21
CA GLY A 135 -4.95 -4.52 11.81
C GLY A 135 -3.67 -5.33 11.63
N LEU A 136 -2.59 -4.99 12.33
CA LEU A 136 -1.34 -5.76 12.30
C LEU A 136 -1.54 -7.17 12.88
N ALA A 137 -2.34 -7.34 13.95
CA ALA A 137 -2.67 -8.65 14.47
C ALA A 137 -3.46 -9.49 13.47
N ARG A 138 -4.44 -8.88 12.78
CA ARG A 138 -5.19 -9.54 11.71
C ARG A 138 -4.29 -9.94 10.54
N LEU A 139 -3.45 -9.03 10.05
CA LEU A 139 -2.48 -9.33 9.00
C LEU A 139 -1.58 -10.49 9.41
N ALA A 140 -1.06 -10.46 10.64
CA ALA A 140 -0.18 -11.50 11.17
C ALA A 140 -0.84 -12.89 11.21
N ALA A 141 -2.14 -12.98 11.49
CA ALA A 141 -2.88 -14.24 11.47
C ALA A 141 -2.96 -14.86 10.06
N HIS A 142 -2.80 -14.03 9.01
CA HIS A 142 -2.86 -14.46 7.61
C HIS A 142 -1.49 -14.64 6.94
N VAL A 143 -0.39 -14.42 7.66
CA VAL A 143 0.96 -14.76 7.19
C VAL A 143 1.42 -16.01 7.93
N ARG A 144 1.83 -17.05 7.18
CA ARG A 144 2.29 -18.30 7.78
C ARG A 144 3.62 -18.11 8.55
N PRO A 145 3.93 -18.95 9.53
CA PRO A 145 5.28 -19.00 10.08
C PRO A 145 6.33 -19.21 8.97
N GLY A 146 7.42 -18.45 9.01
CA GLY A 146 8.43 -18.39 7.95
C GLY A 146 8.02 -17.58 6.71
N GLY A 147 6.80 -17.02 6.69
CA GLY A 147 6.36 -16.11 5.63
C GLY A 147 6.93 -14.70 5.79
N THR A 148 6.78 -13.90 4.76
CA THR A 148 7.36 -12.55 4.70
C THR A 148 6.25 -11.49 4.60
N LEU A 149 6.41 -10.40 5.35
CA LEU A 149 5.68 -9.15 5.19
C LEU A 149 6.60 -8.11 4.56
N LEU A 150 6.16 -7.50 3.47
CA LEU A 150 6.84 -6.42 2.78
C LEU A 150 6.04 -5.12 2.91
N LEU A 151 6.63 -4.10 3.53
CA LEU A 151 6.05 -2.77 3.62
C LEU A 151 6.80 -1.81 2.70
N GLY A 152 6.06 -1.19 1.77
CA GLY A 152 6.60 -0.33 0.73
C GLY A 152 7.41 0.84 1.28
N ILE A 153 8.43 1.25 0.56
CA ILE A 153 9.24 2.44 0.87
C ILE A 153 8.82 3.57 -0.08
N GLN A 154 8.58 4.74 0.48
CA GLN A 154 8.32 5.96 -0.25
C GLN A 154 9.33 7.05 0.13
N GLY A 155 9.51 8.03 -0.75
CA GLY A 155 10.22 9.26 -0.44
C GLY A 155 9.40 10.17 0.49
N PRO A 156 10.02 11.27 1.00
CA PRO A 156 9.34 12.20 1.88
C PRO A 156 8.16 12.88 1.20
N HIS A 157 7.06 13.01 1.94
CA HIS A 157 5.89 13.73 1.46
C HIS A 157 6.12 15.24 1.52
N HIS A 158 5.79 15.94 0.44
CA HIS A 158 5.86 17.39 0.34
C HIS A 158 4.70 17.95 -0.47
N ASN A 159 4.47 19.24 -0.35
CA ASN A 159 3.53 19.94 -1.19
C ASN A 159 4.08 20.01 -2.61
N TYR A 160 3.29 19.65 -3.59
CA TYR A 160 3.65 19.82 -5.01
C TYR A 160 2.42 19.83 -5.90
N GLU A 161 2.63 20.24 -7.13
CA GLU A 161 1.66 20.14 -8.21
C GLU A 161 2.34 19.67 -9.50
N ARG A 162 1.58 19.02 -10.36
CA ARG A 162 2.02 18.59 -11.69
C ARG A 162 0.85 18.42 -12.64
N VAL A 163 1.11 18.59 -13.93
CA VAL A 163 0.17 18.16 -14.96
C VAL A 163 0.32 16.66 -15.17
N ILE A 164 -0.80 15.93 -15.17
CA ILE A 164 -0.84 14.47 -15.39
C ILE A 164 -1.15 14.15 -16.85
N SER A 165 -1.10 12.87 -17.23
CA SER A 165 -1.16 12.39 -18.62
C SER A 165 -2.41 12.83 -19.38
N ASN A 166 -3.54 13.04 -18.70
CA ASN A 166 -4.79 13.50 -19.29
C ASN A 166 -4.91 15.03 -19.40
N GLY A 167 -3.84 15.78 -19.07
CA GLY A 167 -3.80 17.25 -19.12
C GLY A 167 -4.33 17.97 -17.90
N MET A 168 -4.94 17.27 -16.95
CA MET A 168 -5.41 17.85 -15.69
C MET A 168 -4.22 18.15 -14.76
N ARG A 169 -4.42 19.08 -13.82
CA ARG A 169 -3.42 19.42 -12.80
C ARG A 169 -3.74 18.72 -11.49
N TYR A 170 -2.86 17.80 -11.11
CA TYR A 170 -2.86 17.19 -9.78
C TYR A 170 -2.02 18.02 -8.81
N SER A 171 -2.53 18.23 -7.61
CA SER A 171 -1.78 18.85 -6.51
C SER A 171 -2.05 18.17 -5.18
N GLN A 172 -1.10 18.29 -4.27
CA GLN A 172 -1.23 17.83 -2.90
C GLN A 172 -0.67 18.85 -1.92
N THR A 173 -1.30 18.95 -0.75
CA THR A 173 -0.80 19.71 0.39
C THR A 173 -0.76 18.86 1.64
N ILE A 174 0.23 19.10 2.50
CA ILE A 174 0.49 18.35 3.72
C ILE A 174 0.44 19.31 4.89
N ALA A 175 -0.38 18.98 5.87
CA ALA A 175 -0.46 19.72 7.14
C ALA A 175 -0.07 18.80 8.30
N PRO A 176 0.98 19.11 9.09
CA PRO A 176 1.36 18.32 10.25
C PRO A 176 0.24 18.24 11.29
N SER A 177 0.15 17.14 12.00
CA SER A 177 -0.71 16.95 13.17
C SER A 177 0.11 16.37 14.33
N ALA A 178 -0.49 16.23 15.52
CA ALA A 178 0.21 15.73 16.72
C ALA A 178 0.78 14.31 16.50
N ASP A 179 0.02 13.44 15.83
CA ASP A 179 0.35 12.02 15.68
C ASP A 179 0.67 11.62 14.22
N GLY A 180 0.89 12.62 13.34
CA GLY A 180 1.14 12.35 11.93
C GLY A 180 0.90 13.57 11.05
N PHE A 181 0.07 13.44 10.02
CA PHE A 181 -0.24 14.54 9.11
C PHE A 181 -1.59 14.33 8.40
N THR A 182 -2.13 15.43 7.89
CA THR A 182 -3.27 15.43 6.97
C THR A 182 -2.74 15.71 5.57
N LYS A 183 -3.21 14.96 4.59
CA LYS A 183 -2.88 15.16 3.19
C LYS A 183 -4.15 15.47 2.40
N ASN A 184 -4.14 16.61 1.71
CA ASN A 184 -5.20 17.00 0.82
C ASN A 184 -4.73 16.79 -0.62
N TYR A 185 -5.59 16.18 -1.41
CA TYR A 185 -5.37 15.89 -2.82
C TYR A 185 -6.40 16.66 -3.64
N TYR A 186 -5.95 17.27 -4.73
CA TYR A 186 -6.81 18.00 -5.64
C TYR A 186 -6.49 17.61 -7.08
N LEU A 187 -7.53 17.55 -7.89
CA LEU A 187 -7.41 17.47 -9.35
C LEU A 187 -8.22 18.60 -9.96
N THR A 188 -7.61 19.38 -10.84
CA THR A 188 -8.28 20.50 -11.50
C THR A 188 -8.20 20.35 -13.03
N ASP A 189 -9.31 20.71 -13.70
CA ASP A 189 -9.41 20.87 -15.15
C ASP A 189 -9.64 22.36 -15.43
N GLY A 190 -8.61 23.05 -15.91
CA GLY A 190 -8.59 24.50 -16.00
C GLY A 190 -8.91 25.14 -14.62
N PRO A 191 -9.97 26.00 -14.53
CA PRO A 191 -10.34 26.64 -13.28
C PRO A 191 -11.19 25.75 -12.35
N ASN A 192 -11.61 24.57 -12.79
CA ASN A 192 -12.57 23.74 -12.08
C ASN A 192 -11.87 22.67 -11.24
N THR A 193 -12.19 22.56 -9.95
CA THR A 193 -11.79 21.41 -9.14
C THR A 193 -12.73 20.25 -9.42
N VAL A 194 -12.20 19.17 -10.02
CA VAL A 194 -12.97 17.98 -10.39
C VAL A 194 -12.87 16.87 -9.33
N MET A 195 -11.83 16.92 -8.48
CA MET A 195 -11.67 16.01 -7.35
C MET A 195 -10.98 16.73 -6.19
N ALA A 196 -11.50 16.51 -4.99
CA ALA A 196 -10.86 16.86 -3.73
C ALA A 196 -11.00 15.68 -2.75
N GLN A 197 -9.89 15.31 -2.11
CA GLN A 197 -9.81 14.21 -1.16
C GLN A 197 -8.91 14.62 0.00
N THR A 198 -9.38 14.41 1.23
CA THR A 198 -8.59 14.65 2.44
C THR A 198 -8.43 13.35 3.20
N LEU A 199 -7.21 13.02 3.59
CA LEU A 199 -6.88 11.84 4.36
C LEU A 199 -6.01 12.21 5.56
N GLN A 200 -6.25 11.56 6.69
CA GLN A 200 -5.43 11.65 7.89
C GLN A 200 -4.52 10.43 7.97
N TYR A 201 -3.27 10.67 8.29
CA TYR A 201 -2.23 9.65 8.43
C TYR A 201 -1.64 9.72 9.84
N ARG A 202 -1.38 8.53 10.39
CA ARG A 202 -0.61 8.40 11.62
C ARG A 202 0.82 8.00 11.29
N THR A 203 1.78 8.45 12.10
CA THR A 203 3.19 8.09 11.94
C THR A 203 3.73 7.42 13.19
N TYR A 204 4.69 6.50 13.00
CA TYR A 204 5.41 5.82 14.04
C TYR A 204 6.91 5.88 13.76
N SER A 205 7.73 6.09 14.80
CA SER A 205 9.17 5.94 14.66
C SER A 205 9.52 4.51 14.16
N PHE A 206 10.69 4.31 13.58
CA PHE A 206 11.13 2.99 13.17
C PHE A 206 11.14 2.01 14.34
N ALA A 207 11.63 2.44 15.51
CA ALA A 207 11.64 1.65 16.72
C ALA A 207 10.22 1.25 17.19
N ASP A 208 9.24 2.18 17.13
CA ASP A 208 7.85 1.88 17.49
C ASP A 208 7.23 0.90 16.51
N ALA A 209 7.42 1.13 15.22
CA ALA A 209 6.93 0.24 14.17
C ALA A 209 7.50 -1.19 14.33
N CYS A 210 8.80 -1.31 14.59
CA CYS A 210 9.43 -2.61 14.86
C CYS A 210 8.87 -3.27 16.12
N ARG A 211 8.61 -2.51 17.21
CA ARG A 211 7.98 -3.08 18.41
C ARG A 211 6.56 -3.59 18.14
N MET A 212 5.76 -2.83 17.40
CA MET A 212 4.40 -3.23 17.02
C MET A 212 4.41 -4.51 16.17
N LEU A 213 5.30 -4.60 15.19
CA LEU A 213 5.47 -5.76 14.32
C LEU A 213 6.01 -6.97 15.10
N SER A 214 6.98 -6.77 15.98
CA SER A 214 7.54 -7.82 16.83
C SER A 214 6.50 -8.40 17.81
N ALA A 215 5.59 -7.58 18.33
CA ALA A 215 4.45 -8.05 19.14
C ALA A 215 3.53 -8.98 18.33
N GLN A 216 3.56 -8.91 17.02
CA GLN A 216 2.85 -9.80 16.08
C GLN A 216 3.77 -10.89 15.51
N ARG A 217 4.94 -11.12 16.09
CA ARG A 217 5.94 -12.13 15.72
C ARG A 217 6.58 -11.89 14.35
N PHE A 218 6.66 -10.65 13.91
CA PHE A 218 7.43 -10.24 12.74
C PHE A 218 8.77 -9.66 13.19
N GLU A 219 9.86 -10.15 12.65
CA GLU A 219 11.20 -9.60 12.87
C GLU A 219 11.70 -8.91 11.62
N TYR A 220 12.29 -7.72 11.79
CA TYR A 220 12.91 -6.98 10.70
C TYR A 220 14.04 -7.79 10.08
N ALA A 221 14.00 -8.01 8.78
CA ALA A 221 15.01 -8.72 7.99
C ALA A 221 15.75 -7.72 7.08
N PRO A 222 16.89 -7.16 7.51
CA PRO A 222 17.64 -6.20 6.70
C PRO A 222 18.04 -6.81 5.36
N GLN A 223 17.77 -6.09 4.28
CA GLN A 223 18.13 -6.51 2.94
C GLN A 223 19.50 -5.92 2.55
N GLN A 224 20.31 -6.69 1.81
CA GLN A 224 21.58 -6.23 1.27
C GLN A 224 21.37 -5.72 -0.18
N GLY A 225 21.92 -4.54 -0.50
CA GLY A 225 21.87 -3.94 -1.84
C GLY A 225 21.28 -2.53 -1.86
N ARG A 226 21.33 -1.87 -3.01
CA ARG A 226 21.09 -0.43 -3.09
C ARG A 226 19.67 0.02 -3.44
N GLU A 227 18.79 -0.85 -3.92
CA GLU A 227 17.45 -0.44 -4.37
C GLU A 227 16.36 -1.38 -3.88
N HIS A 228 16.05 -1.28 -2.60
CA HIS A 228 14.89 -1.96 -2.07
C HIS A 228 13.69 -1.01 -2.06
N ARG A 229 12.59 -1.47 -2.64
CA ARG A 229 11.31 -0.74 -2.61
C ARG A 229 10.45 -1.14 -1.40
N PHE A 230 10.95 -2.06 -0.57
CA PHE A 230 10.27 -2.55 0.61
C PHE A 230 11.22 -2.72 1.78
N LEU A 231 10.70 -2.55 3.00
CA LEU A 231 11.30 -3.15 4.18
C LEU A 231 10.65 -4.51 4.40
N ALA A 232 11.49 -5.52 4.69
CA ALA A 232 11.06 -6.91 4.86
C ALA A 232 11.03 -7.31 6.33
N PHE A 233 10.02 -8.10 6.69
CA PHE A 233 9.84 -8.64 8.03
C PHE A 233 9.48 -10.12 7.91
N THR A 234 10.19 -10.97 8.64
CA THR A 234 9.95 -12.43 8.66
C THR A 234 9.02 -12.79 9.81
N LYS A 235 8.03 -13.63 9.53
CA LYS A 235 7.10 -14.15 10.53
C LYS A 235 7.69 -15.36 11.26
N HIS A 236 7.72 -15.34 12.59
CA HIS A 236 8.17 -16.43 13.48
C HIS A 236 7.02 -17.21 14.10
#